data_0039ffa13b04e00ac73c830ce343649e
#
_entry.id   0039ffa13b04e00ac73c830ce343649e
#
_cell.length_a   1.000
_cell.length_b   1.000
_cell.length_c   1.000
_cell.angle_alpha   90.00
_cell.angle_beta   90.00
_cell.angle_gamma   90.00
#
_symmetry.space_group_name_H-M   'P 1'
#
loop_
_entity.id
_entity.type
_entity.pdbx_description
1 polymer ?
#
loop_
_entity_poly.entity_id
_entity_poly.type
_entity_poly.pdbx_seq_one_letter_code
_entity_poly.pdbx_strand_id
1 'polypeptide(L)'
;VAGGHPLLTRRVLGVPLRNLQPGLEWWVVFAFGGVLLILVFVAEYIVVDLADDLHAPAAIGLTAVSFALYLFLAISLRAAGLRLYTMLPTIVLTMALVALRTLYVRLNGRWCLVWGAAIAVIVGQFAVGFHYWPLSPLSFGLLLVGPSYALTSTAVLIEENRPWQTLWIEPVVMLAIFWGMAVMV
;
A
#
# COMPACT_ATOMS: atom_id res chain seq x y z
N VAL A 1 -6.47 -50.17 15.15
CA VAL A 1 -6.02 -49.48 13.93
C VAL A 1 -6.30 -48.01 14.14
N ALA A 2 -5.29 -47.25 14.63
CA ALA A 2 -5.40 -45.81 14.91
C ALA A 2 -5.06 -45.06 13.63
N GLY A 3 -6.09 -44.51 12.99
CA GLY A 3 -5.94 -43.56 11.88
C GLY A 3 -5.49 -42.20 12.39
N GLY A 4 -4.19 -41.94 12.39
CA GLY A 4 -3.65 -40.61 12.63
C GLY A 4 -3.99 -39.68 11.48
N HIS A 5 -4.89 -38.73 11.67
CA HIS A 5 -5.07 -37.63 10.74
C HIS A 5 -3.79 -36.80 10.68
N PRO A 6 -3.18 -36.59 9.51
CA PRO A 6 -2.06 -35.65 9.40
C PRO A 6 -2.62 -34.25 9.68
N LEU A 7 -2.21 -33.68 10.80
CA LEU A 7 -2.46 -32.30 11.11
C LEU A 7 -1.83 -31.47 9.96
N LEU A 8 -2.70 -30.89 9.15
CA LEU A 8 -2.32 -29.93 8.12
C LEU A 8 -1.60 -28.77 8.81
N THR A 9 -0.29 -28.85 8.87
CA THR A 9 0.56 -27.77 9.36
C THR A 9 0.40 -26.58 8.39
N ARG A 10 -0.42 -25.64 8.77
CA ARG A 10 -0.59 -24.38 8.05
C ARG A 10 0.76 -23.65 8.06
N ARG A 11 1.43 -23.60 6.93
CA ARG A 11 2.66 -22.84 6.75
C ARG A 11 2.30 -21.45 6.27
N VAL A 12 2.75 -20.43 7.00
CA VAL A 12 2.76 -19.05 6.52
C VAL A 12 4.22 -18.68 6.25
N LEU A 13 4.53 -18.26 5.04
CA LEU A 13 5.90 -17.92 4.59
C LEU A 13 6.91 -19.08 4.74
N GLY A 14 6.47 -20.34 4.61
CA GLY A 14 7.37 -21.49 4.68
C GLY A 14 7.81 -21.90 6.09
N VAL A 15 7.44 -21.16 7.12
CA VAL A 15 7.75 -21.44 8.53
C VAL A 15 6.57 -22.13 9.19
N PRO A 16 6.74 -23.31 9.85
CA PRO A 16 5.65 -23.93 10.59
C PRO A 16 5.29 -23.05 11.80
N LEU A 17 4.03 -22.63 11.89
CA LEU A 17 3.50 -21.78 12.98
C LEU A 17 3.74 -22.33 14.39
N ARG A 18 4.11 -23.61 14.48
CA ARG A 18 4.36 -24.32 15.74
C ARG A 18 5.65 -23.87 16.46
N ASN A 19 6.55 -23.17 15.76
CA ASN A 19 7.84 -22.73 16.30
C ASN A 19 7.92 -21.22 16.56
N LEU A 20 6.80 -20.51 16.53
CA LEU A 20 6.73 -19.13 17.02
C LEU A 20 6.66 -19.14 18.56
N GLN A 21 7.71 -19.67 19.18
CA GLN A 21 7.97 -19.32 20.59
C GLN A 21 8.29 -17.82 20.62
N PRO A 22 7.85 -17.09 21.65
CA PRO A 22 8.21 -15.68 21.84
C PRO A 22 9.72 -15.58 22.11
N GLY A 23 10.50 -15.72 21.05
CA GLY A 23 11.93 -15.52 21.03
C GLY A 23 12.27 -14.04 20.78
N LEU A 24 13.56 -13.75 20.79
CA LEU A 24 14.12 -12.42 20.55
C LEU A 24 13.57 -11.79 19.25
N GLU A 25 13.31 -12.61 18.22
CA GLU A 25 12.74 -12.21 16.94
C GLU A 25 11.36 -11.54 17.07
N TRP A 26 10.52 -12.04 17.96
CA TRP A 26 9.21 -11.46 18.24
C TRP A 26 9.32 -10.06 18.84
N TRP A 27 10.21 -9.88 19.78
CA TRP A 27 10.47 -8.60 20.43
C TRP A 27 11.07 -7.58 19.45
N VAL A 28 11.93 -8.02 18.53
CA VAL A 28 12.49 -7.15 17.47
C VAL A 28 11.39 -6.66 16.54
N VAL A 29 10.51 -7.54 16.06
CA VAL A 29 9.38 -7.16 15.20
C VAL A 29 8.42 -6.23 15.93
N PHE A 30 8.11 -6.53 17.19
CA PHE A 30 7.25 -5.69 18.02
C PHE A 30 7.86 -4.30 18.28
N ALA A 31 9.14 -4.24 18.63
CA ALA A 31 9.86 -3.00 18.85
C ALA A 31 9.92 -2.16 17.55
N PHE A 32 10.24 -2.79 16.42
CA PHE A 32 10.26 -2.11 15.12
C PHE A 32 8.89 -1.54 14.76
N GLY A 33 7.82 -2.33 14.92
CA GLY A 33 6.45 -1.87 14.72
C GLY A 33 6.09 -0.70 15.65
N GLY A 34 6.50 -0.76 16.91
CA GLY A 34 6.30 0.31 17.89
C GLY A 34 7.02 1.60 17.50
N VAL A 35 8.29 1.51 17.09
CA VAL A 35 9.06 2.68 16.62
C VAL A 35 8.42 3.29 15.36
N LEU A 36 8.01 2.45 14.40
CA LEU A 36 7.34 2.91 13.19
C LEU A 36 6.03 3.64 13.52
N LEU A 37 5.27 3.11 14.47
CA LEU A 37 4.02 3.72 14.92
C LEU A 37 4.26 5.07 15.58
N ILE A 38 5.29 5.19 16.44
CA ILE A 38 5.69 6.45 17.05
C ILE A 38 6.09 7.45 15.96
N LEU A 39 6.89 7.06 14.97
CA LEU A 39 7.29 7.92 13.87
C LEU A 39 6.08 8.42 13.05
N VAL A 40 5.07 7.56 12.83
CA VAL A 40 3.83 7.95 12.17
C VAL A 40 3.08 8.99 13.00
N PHE A 41 2.96 8.80 14.32
CA PHE A 41 2.29 9.78 15.18
C PHE A 41 3.02 11.12 15.22
N VAL A 42 4.36 11.11 15.28
CA VAL A 42 5.16 12.35 15.25
C VAL A 42 4.99 13.07 13.91
N ALA A 43 5.03 12.33 12.80
CA ALA A 43 4.81 12.90 11.47
C ALA A 43 3.39 13.45 11.29
N GLU A 44 2.36 12.79 11.86
CA GLU A 44 0.98 13.31 11.92
C GLU A 44 0.90 14.63 12.68
N TYR A 45 1.58 14.72 13.81
CA TYR A 45 1.61 15.94 14.61
C TYR A 45 2.25 17.10 13.84
N ILE A 46 3.36 16.84 13.14
CA ILE A 46 4.08 17.86 12.34
C ILE A 46 3.24 18.32 11.14
N VAL A 47 2.52 17.41 10.48
CA VAL A 47 1.71 17.74 9.29
C VAL A 47 0.49 18.62 9.63
N VAL A 48 0.05 18.65 10.87
CA VAL A 48 -1.04 19.54 11.30
C VAL A 48 -0.61 21.01 11.25
N ASP A 49 0.67 21.31 11.49
CA ASP A 49 1.20 22.69 11.42
C ASP A 49 1.83 22.95 10.05
N LEU A 50 1.11 23.69 9.20
CA LEU A 50 1.56 24.06 7.85
C LEU A 50 2.74 25.06 7.85
N ALA A 51 3.02 25.70 8.97
CA ALA A 51 4.11 26.66 9.12
C ALA A 51 5.44 26.01 9.55
N ASP A 52 5.43 24.72 9.88
CA ASP A 52 6.62 23.98 10.27
C ASP A 52 7.50 23.67 9.06
N ASP A 53 8.80 23.94 9.16
CA ASP A 53 9.81 23.63 8.13
C ASP A 53 9.87 22.11 7.83
N LEU A 54 9.43 21.27 8.77
CA LEU A 54 9.37 19.82 8.64
C LEU A 54 8.08 19.30 8.00
N HIS A 55 7.12 20.17 7.66
CA HIS A 55 5.84 19.77 7.06
C HIS A 55 6.03 18.97 5.76
N ALA A 56 6.86 19.47 4.84
CA ALA A 56 7.08 18.82 3.55
C ALA A 56 7.71 17.41 3.67
N PRO A 57 8.81 17.19 4.42
CA PRO A 57 9.36 15.86 4.61
C PRO A 57 8.43 14.92 5.39
N ALA A 58 7.66 15.44 6.36
CA ALA A 58 6.68 14.64 7.09
C ALA A 58 5.55 14.15 6.18
N ALA A 59 5.02 15.02 5.31
CA ALA A 59 3.99 14.67 4.32
C ALA A 59 4.48 13.58 3.33
N ILE A 60 5.73 13.71 2.87
CA ILE A 60 6.34 12.69 1.98
C ILE A 60 6.49 11.36 2.74
N GLY A 61 7.00 11.40 3.97
CA GLY A 61 7.17 10.21 4.80
C GLY A 61 5.85 9.48 5.06
N LEU A 62 4.80 10.21 5.43
CA LEU A 62 3.46 9.65 5.64
C LEU A 62 2.87 9.04 4.37
N THR A 63 3.07 9.69 3.22
CA THR A 63 2.67 9.15 1.92
C THR A 63 3.38 7.83 1.64
N ALA A 64 4.71 7.79 1.82
CA ALA A 64 5.52 6.59 1.60
C ALA A 64 5.07 5.44 2.52
N VAL A 65 4.84 5.69 3.80
CA VAL A 65 4.33 4.69 4.75
C VAL A 65 2.96 4.18 4.33
N SER A 66 2.06 5.05 3.90
CA SER A 66 0.71 4.66 3.45
C SER A 66 0.76 3.71 2.26
N PHE A 67 1.59 4.00 1.25
CA PHE A 67 1.78 3.11 0.10
C PHE A 67 2.52 1.82 0.44
N ALA A 68 3.48 1.87 1.38
CA ALA A 68 4.17 0.67 1.86
C ALA A 68 3.19 -0.28 2.59
N LEU A 69 2.31 0.25 3.43
CA LEU A 69 1.27 -0.54 4.09
C LEU A 69 0.26 -1.11 3.09
N TYR A 70 -0.11 -0.33 2.08
CA TYR A 70 -0.97 -0.81 1.00
C TYR A 70 -0.31 -1.94 0.20
N LEU A 71 0.98 -1.82 -0.13
CA LEU A 71 1.77 -2.86 -0.77
C LEU A 71 1.76 -4.15 0.07
N PHE A 72 2.08 -4.02 1.35
CA PHE A 72 2.13 -5.16 2.27
C PHE A 72 0.76 -5.85 2.38
N LEU A 73 -0.32 -5.07 2.46
CA LEU A 73 -1.68 -5.60 2.45
C LEU A 73 -2.00 -6.36 1.16
N ALA A 74 -1.68 -5.79 -0.01
CA ALA A 74 -1.93 -6.42 -1.30
C ALA A 74 -1.19 -7.76 -1.44
N ILE A 75 0.09 -7.81 -1.02
CA ILE A 75 0.90 -9.04 -0.98
C ILE A 75 0.26 -10.06 -0.04
N SER A 76 -0.15 -9.65 1.15
CA SER A 76 -0.73 -10.54 2.17
C SER A 76 -2.06 -11.13 1.71
N LEU A 77 -2.94 -10.33 1.09
CA LEU A 77 -4.21 -10.78 0.54
C LEU A 77 -4.01 -11.80 -0.59
N ARG A 78 -3.04 -11.56 -1.46
CA ARG A 78 -2.70 -12.48 -2.55
C ARG A 78 -2.08 -13.77 -2.02
N ALA A 79 -1.15 -13.68 -1.06
CA ALA A 79 -0.52 -14.84 -0.43
C ALA A 79 -1.52 -15.71 0.35
N ALA A 80 -2.55 -15.10 0.93
CA ALA A 80 -3.64 -15.81 1.62
C ALA A 80 -4.56 -16.58 0.66
N GLY A 81 -4.43 -16.39 -0.66
CA GLY A 81 -5.26 -17.07 -1.66
C GLY A 81 -6.74 -16.73 -1.56
N LEU A 82 -7.08 -15.52 -1.14
CA LEU A 82 -8.46 -15.09 -0.98
C LEU A 82 -9.19 -15.04 -2.31
N ARG A 83 -10.48 -15.37 -2.28
CA ARG A 83 -11.35 -15.26 -3.44
C ARG A 83 -11.57 -13.79 -3.82
N LEU A 84 -11.80 -13.52 -5.10
CA LEU A 84 -11.93 -12.18 -5.64
C LEU A 84 -12.98 -11.33 -4.89
N TYR A 85 -14.12 -11.91 -4.52
CA TYR A 85 -15.21 -11.18 -3.86
C TYR A 85 -14.87 -10.68 -2.44
N THR A 86 -13.88 -11.27 -1.76
CA THR A 86 -13.37 -10.81 -0.48
C THR A 86 -12.14 -9.91 -0.63
N MET A 87 -11.29 -10.21 -1.60
CA MET A 87 -10.06 -9.45 -1.88
C MET A 87 -10.36 -8.07 -2.47
N LEU A 88 -11.29 -8.00 -3.43
CA LEU A 88 -11.59 -6.76 -4.16
C LEU A 88 -12.13 -5.64 -3.27
N PRO A 89 -13.16 -5.85 -2.41
CA PRO A 89 -13.63 -4.79 -1.52
C PRO A 89 -12.55 -4.29 -0.58
N THR A 90 -11.69 -5.18 -0.09
CA THR A 90 -10.59 -4.81 0.81
C THR A 90 -9.56 -3.93 0.10
N ILE A 91 -9.16 -4.29 -1.13
CA ILE A 91 -8.23 -3.50 -1.94
C ILE A 91 -8.82 -2.12 -2.27
N VAL A 92 -10.09 -2.09 -2.74
CA VAL A 92 -10.77 -0.84 -3.12
C VAL A 92 -10.92 0.09 -1.92
N LEU A 93 -11.41 -0.44 -0.78
CA LEU A 93 -11.59 0.35 0.43
C LEU A 93 -10.26 0.91 0.95
N THR A 94 -9.24 0.06 1.04
CA THR A 94 -7.92 0.48 1.51
C THR A 94 -7.30 1.51 0.55
N MET A 95 -7.44 1.32 -0.76
CA MET A 95 -6.97 2.29 -1.73
C MET A 95 -7.71 3.62 -1.63
N ALA A 96 -9.02 3.59 -1.41
CA ALA A 96 -9.80 4.82 -1.18
C ALA A 96 -9.26 5.59 0.03
N LEU A 97 -9.00 4.90 1.14
CA LEU A 97 -8.46 5.52 2.36
C LEU A 97 -7.05 6.09 2.13
N VAL A 98 -6.16 5.33 1.47
CA VAL A 98 -4.79 5.78 1.15
C VAL A 98 -4.83 6.99 0.22
N ALA A 99 -5.65 6.96 -0.84
CA ALA A 99 -5.77 8.07 -1.78
C ALA A 99 -6.33 9.32 -1.10
N LEU A 100 -7.44 9.18 -0.36
CA LEU A 100 -8.05 10.31 0.37
C LEU A 100 -7.09 10.94 1.36
N ARG A 101 -6.37 10.11 2.13
CA ARG A 101 -5.39 10.59 3.08
C ARG A 101 -4.24 11.34 2.39
N THR A 102 -3.68 10.75 1.32
CA THR A 102 -2.58 11.37 0.57
C THR A 102 -3.01 12.69 -0.06
N LEU A 103 -4.21 12.73 -0.65
CA LEU A 103 -4.78 13.95 -1.21
C LEU A 103 -5.00 15.02 -0.12
N TYR A 104 -5.56 14.62 1.02
CA TYR A 104 -5.78 15.53 2.15
C TYR A 104 -4.49 16.17 2.66
N VAL A 105 -3.44 15.37 2.85
CA VAL A 105 -2.14 15.85 3.33
C VAL A 105 -1.45 16.75 2.30
N ARG A 106 -1.48 16.36 1.01
CA ARG A 106 -0.81 17.12 -0.06
C ARG A 106 -1.56 18.38 -0.50
N LEU A 107 -2.89 18.39 -0.38
CA LEU A 107 -3.75 19.52 -0.77
C LEU A 107 -4.15 20.42 0.43
N ASN A 108 -3.30 20.51 1.44
CA ASN A 108 -3.48 21.38 2.59
C ASN A 108 -4.86 21.25 3.26
N GLY A 109 -5.29 20.00 3.54
CA GLY A 109 -6.53 19.72 4.25
C GLY A 109 -7.81 19.73 3.40
N ARG A 110 -7.71 19.75 2.07
CA ARG A 110 -8.89 19.68 1.18
C ARG A 110 -9.32 18.24 0.95
N TRP A 111 -10.60 17.95 1.21
CA TRP A 111 -11.19 16.63 0.96
C TRP A 111 -11.59 16.48 -0.50
N CYS A 112 -10.86 15.70 -1.27
CA CYS A 112 -11.13 15.40 -2.68
C CYS A 112 -11.77 14.01 -2.83
N LEU A 113 -13.00 13.84 -2.29
CA LEU A 113 -13.70 12.54 -2.25
C LEU A 113 -13.89 11.92 -3.64
N VAL A 114 -14.19 12.74 -4.64
CA VAL A 114 -14.39 12.29 -6.03
C VAL A 114 -13.11 11.65 -6.58
N TRP A 115 -11.96 12.31 -6.38
CA TRP A 115 -10.67 11.77 -6.79
C TRP A 115 -10.32 10.48 -6.06
N GLY A 116 -10.51 10.45 -4.73
CA GLY A 116 -10.26 9.23 -3.94
C GLY A 116 -11.10 8.05 -4.39
N ALA A 117 -12.39 8.26 -4.64
CA ALA A 117 -13.29 7.23 -5.15
C ALA A 117 -12.92 6.77 -6.57
N ALA A 118 -12.63 7.71 -7.48
CA ALA A 118 -12.23 7.39 -8.85
C ALA A 118 -10.95 6.55 -8.89
N ILE A 119 -9.93 6.95 -8.12
CA ILE A 119 -8.66 6.21 -8.02
C ILE A 119 -8.91 4.80 -7.49
N ALA A 120 -9.69 4.66 -6.42
CA ALA A 120 -10.00 3.36 -5.82
C ALA A 120 -10.70 2.42 -6.80
N VAL A 121 -11.67 2.93 -7.58
CA VAL A 121 -12.38 2.14 -8.61
C VAL A 121 -11.45 1.72 -9.73
N ILE A 122 -10.61 2.63 -10.24
CA ILE A 122 -9.66 2.31 -11.32
C ILE A 122 -8.65 1.27 -10.83
N VAL A 123 -8.08 1.43 -9.64
CA VAL A 123 -7.15 0.45 -9.06
C VAL A 123 -7.84 -0.89 -8.79
N GLY A 124 -9.12 -0.87 -8.40
CA GLY A 124 -9.93 -2.06 -8.29
C GLY A 124 -10.07 -2.83 -9.61
N GLN A 125 -10.22 -2.12 -10.74
CA GLN A 125 -10.25 -2.75 -12.07
C GLN A 125 -8.90 -3.41 -12.42
N PHE A 126 -7.77 -2.78 -12.09
CA PHE A 126 -6.46 -3.41 -12.23
C PHE A 126 -6.35 -4.66 -11.35
N ALA A 127 -6.83 -4.59 -10.11
CA ALA A 127 -6.82 -5.75 -9.20
C ALA A 127 -7.61 -6.93 -9.75
N VAL A 128 -8.78 -6.69 -10.38
CA VAL A 128 -9.56 -7.73 -11.06
C VAL A 128 -8.77 -8.33 -12.23
N GLY A 129 -8.19 -7.50 -13.09
CA GLY A 129 -7.38 -7.96 -14.22
C GLY A 129 -6.20 -8.83 -13.78
N PHE A 130 -5.44 -8.36 -12.81
CA PHE A 130 -4.26 -9.07 -12.29
C PHE A 130 -4.62 -10.30 -11.44
N HIS A 131 -5.84 -10.39 -10.92
CA HIS A 131 -6.27 -11.57 -10.15
C HIS A 131 -6.22 -12.86 -10.97
N TYR A 132 -6.59 -12.77 -12.25
CA TYR A 132 -6.60 -13.92 -13.15
C TYR A 132 -5.23 -14.25 -13.77
N TRP A 133 -4.24 -13.40 -13.52
CA TRP A 133 -2.89 -13.61 -14.03
C TRP A 133 -2.08 -14.46 -13.03
N PRO A 134 -1.23 -15.40 -13.51
CA PRO A 134 -0.40 -16.24 -12.63
C PRO A 134 0.80 -15.45 -12.07
N LEU A 135 0.51 -14.46 -11.24
CA LEU A 135 1.49 -13.57 -10.63
C LEU A 135 1.92 -14.07 -9.26
N SER A 136 3.20 -13.87 -8.92
CA SER A 136 3.66 -14.00 -7.55
C SER A 136 2.95 -12.98 -6.65
N PRO A 137 2.80 -13.24 -5.33
CA PRO A 137 2.21 -12.26 -4.41
C PRO A 137 2.92 -10.91 -4.43
N LEU A 138 4.25 -10.91 -4.56
CA LEU A 138 5.07 -9.71 -4.60
C LEU A 138 4.86 -8.93 -5.92
N SER A 139 4.90 -9.62 -7.07
CA SER A 139 4.62 -9.00 -8.36
C SER A 139 3.22 -8.39 -8.40
N PHE A 140 2.21 -9.09 -7.84
CA PHE A 140 0.84 -8.58 -7.75
C PHE A 140 0.77 -7.27 -6.96
N GLY A 141 1.44 -7.20 -5.80
CA GLY A 141 1.49 -5.99 -4.98
C GLY A 141 2.16 -4.83 -5.71
N LEU A 142 3.32 -5.06 -6.34
CA LEU A 142 4.05 -4.05 -7.10
C LEU A 142 3.25 -3.53 -8.30
N LEU A 143 2.58 -4.42 -9.03
CA LEU A 143 1.72 -4.05 -10.16
C LEU A 143 0.53 -3.19 -9.74
N LEU A 144 0.03 -3.33 -8.53
CA LEU A 144 -1.06 -2.51 -8.00
C LEU A 144 -0.57 -1.16 -7.46
N VAL A 145 0.60 -1.13 -6.80
CA VAL A 145 1.15 0.12 -6.24
C VAL A 145 1.53 1.09 -7.34
N GLY A 146 2.05 0.62 -8.48
CA GLY A 146 2.40 1.47 -9.61
C GLY A 146 1.26 2.41 -10.05
N PRO A 147 0.13 1.86 -10.54
CA PRO A 147 -1.05 2.67 -10.91
C PRO A 147 -1.61 3.47 -9.75
N SER A 148 -1.60 2.91 -8.53
CA SER A 148 -2.10 3.59 -7.34
C SER A 148 -1.36 4.89 -7.08
N TYR A 149 -0.03 4.83 -7.08
CA TYR A 149 0.82 6.01 -6.91
C TYR A 149 0.68 6.99 -8.09
N ALA A 150 0.75 6.47 -9.32
CA ALA A 150 0.65 7.29 -10.52
C ALA A 150 -0.65 8.09 -10.58
N LEU A 151 -1.80 7.45 -10.31
CA LEU A 151 -3.10 8.11 -10.31
C LEU A 151 -3.22 9.14 -9.17
N THR A 152 -2.72 8.80 -7.97
CA THR A 152 -2.76 9.73 -6.83
C THR A 152 -1.88 10.94 -7.07
N SER A 153 -0.65 10.75 -7.58
CA SER A 153 0.26 11.85 -7.93
C SER A 153 -0.34 12.73 -9.05
N THR A 154 -0.91 12.12 -10.09
CA THR A 154 -1.59 12.86 -11.16
C THR A 154 -2.75 13.70 -10.62
N ALA A 155 -3.57 13.16 -9.72
CA ALA A 155 -4.67 13.89 -9.12
C ALA A 155 -4.18 15.12 -8.32
N VAL A 156 -3.10 14.98 -7.55
CA VAL A 156 -2.48 16.10 -6.83
C VAL A 156 -1.99 17.17 -7.79
N LEU A 157 -1.27 16.79 -8.84
CA LEU A 157 -0.70 17.74 -9.81
C LEU A 157 -1.80 18.49 -10.59
N ILE A 158 -2.93 17.84 -10.89
CA ILE A 158 -4.11 18.48 -11.51
C ILE A 158 -4.71 19.52 -10.56
N GLU A 159 -4.90 19.19 -9.30
CA GLU A 159 -5.46 20.11 -8.30
C GLU A 159 -4.53 21.30 -7.99
N GLU A 160 -3.21 21.11 -8.15
CA GLU A 160 -2.20 22.17 -8.02
C GLU A 160 -2.08 23.03 -9.28
N ASN A 161 -2.84 22.76 -10.35
CA ASN A 161 -2.75 23.47 -11.64
C ASN A 161 -1.32 23.47 -12.24
N ARG A 162 -0.57 22.39 -12.08
CA ARG A 162 0.78 22.29 -12.64
C ARG A 162 0.75 22.20 -14.17
N PRO A 163 1.82 22.67 -14.85
CA PRO A 163 1.89 22.62 -16.30
C PRO A 163 1.84 21.18 -16.81
N TRP A 164 1.12 20.97 -17.92
CA TRP A 164 0.88 19.65 -18.52
C TRP A 164 2.12 18.77 -18.71
N GLN A 165 3.26 19.37 -19.00
CA GLN A 165 4.51 18.64 -19.18
C GLN A 165 5.00 17.94 -17.91
N THR A 166 4.80 18.54 -16.75
CA THR A 166 5.19 17.97 -15.44
C THR A 166 4.21 16.89 -14.97
N LEU A 167 2.95 16.96 -15.43
CA LEU A 167 1.88 16.03 -15.03
C LEU A 167 2.18 14.56 -15.39
N TRP A 168 2.96 14.31 -16.45
CA TRP A 168 3.17 12.95 -16.95
C TRP A 168 4.53 12.34 -16.57
N ILE A 169 5.54 13.15 -16.32
CA ILE A 169 6.91 12.64 -16.11
C ILE A 169 7.00 11.82 -14.83
N GLU A 170 6.62 12.38 -13.70
CA GLU A 170 6.74 11.72 -12.39
C GLU A 170 5.86 10.45 -12.31
N PRO A 171 4.54 10.49 -12.62
CA PRO A 171 3.69 9.31 -12.56
C PRO A 171 4.14 8.20 -13.50
N VAL A 172 4.55 8.53 -14.73
CA VAL A 172 4.99 7.54 -15.71
C VAL A 172 6.31 6.89 -15.31
N VAL A 173 7.28 7.66 -14.81
CA VAL A 173 8.56 7.12 -14.33
C VAL A 173 8.33 6.17 -13.16
N MET A 174 7.52 6.56 -12.19
CA MET A 174 7.22 5.71 -11.04
C MET A 174 6.46 4.44 -11.46
N LEU A 175 5.49 4.57 -12.35
CA LEU A 175 4.78 3.41 -12.91
C LEU A 175 5.75 2.43 -13.60
N ALA A 176 6.67 2.96 -14.42
CA ALA A 176 7.66 2.15 -15.12
C ALA A 176 8.62 1.44 -14.14
N ILE A 177 9.04 2.10 -13.07
CA ILE A 177 9.88 1.51 -12.02
C ILE A 177 9.15 0.35 -11.34
N PHE A 178 7.92 0.57 -10.84
CA PHE A 178 7.18 -0.48 -10.15
C PHE A 178 6.84 -1.67 -11.05
N TRP A 179 6.46 -1.41 -12.30
CA TRP A 179 6.18 -2.48 -13.26
C TRP A 179 7.44 -3.21 -13.71
N GLY A 180 8.56 -2.49 -13.90
CA GLY A 180 9.86 -3.09 -14.17
C GLY A 180 10.30 -4.02 -13.05
N MET A 181 10.18 -3.59 -11.79
CA MET A 181 10.46 -4.44 -10.63
C MET A 181 9.53 -5.64 -10.55
N ALA A 182 8.24 -5.47 -10.85
CA ALA A 182 7.27 -6.55 -10.80
C ALA A 182 7.54 -7.67 -11.83
N VAL A 183 8.14 -7.32 -12.98
CA VAL A 183 8.52 -8.29 -14.01
C VAL A 183 9.81 -9.04 -13.65
N MET A 184 10.70 -8.43 -12.86
CA MET A 184 11.97 -9.05 -12.45
C MET A 184 11.80 -10.05 -11.30
N VAL A 185 10.66 -10.03 -10.58
CA VAL A 185 10.35 -10.85 -9.41
C VAL A 185 9.27 -11.89 -9.72
#